data_1a7973a92cc905f199bc334084d8cf90
#
_entry.id   1a7973a92cc905f199bc334084d8cf90
#
_cell.length_a   1.000
_cell.length_b   1.000
_cell.length_c   1.000
_cell.angle_alpha   90.00
_cell.angle_beta   90.00
_cell.angle_gamma   90.00
#
_symmetry.space_group_name_H-M   'P 1'
#
loop_
_entity.id
_entity.type
_entity.pdbx_description
1 polymer ?
#
loop_
_entity_poly.entity_id
_entity_poly.type
_entity_poly.pdbx_seq_one_letter_code
_entity_poly.pdbx_strand_id
1 'polypeptide(L)'
;FLVTEKKRHVSGQTLTGIASLNDTCDVAVLVDKSMETAEYKEALQSAVRDIAKSMNGKGTLYLISVSDIPVLEQSGAPQQFLNFVPSQLKASNVEQPAIDLAIRLAVNKLVPGEKKRGIIYISAGSVEPNAFNSYGLTDLSSYLNNNGVSFFSINLSRNQLAPELTFLANQTSGKDYYIFRPDGISMIIDDMLDVPVGYYQIQYKSSLPTNFGRDFIPVEVEAYLLNRSGRTETGYFAPLQ
;
A
#
# COMPACT_ATOMS: atom_id res chain seq x y z
N PHE A 1 8.61 5.11 -21.76
CA PHE A 1 7.20 5.09 -22.16
C PHE A 1 7.06 5.21 -23.67
N LEU A 2 6.13 4.47 -24.22
CA LEU A 2 5.71 4.57 -25.62
C LEU A 2 4.22 4.95 -25.62
N VAL A 3 3.87 5.97 -26.40
CA VAL A 3 2.48 6.41 -26.55
C VAL A 3 2.07 6.20 -28.00
N THR A 4 0.92 5.59 -28.19
CA THR A 4 0.33 5.33 -29.49
C THR A 4 -1.08 5.88 -29.55
N GLU A 5 -1.38 6.69 -30.55
CA GLU A 5 -2.68 7.33 -30.77
C GLU A 5 -3.25 6.84 -32.12
N LYS A 6 -4.44 6.24 -32.12
CA LYS A 6 -5.00 5.54 -33.32
C LYS A 6 -3.95 4.66 -34.05
N LYS A 7 -3.18 3.87 -33.28
CA LYS A 7 -2.11 3.00 -33.79
C LYS A 7 -0.91 3.73 -34.46
N ARG A 8 -0.76 5.03 -34.22
CA ARG A 8 0.40 5.81 -34.68
C ARG A 8 1.23 6.24 -33.48
N HIS A 9 2.53 6.08 -33.56
CA HIS A 9 3.43 6.54 -32.51
C HIS A 9 3.40 8.05 -32.39
N VAL A 10 3.32 8.50 -31.15
CA VAL A 10 3.41 9.93 -30.81
C VAL A 10 4.89 10.26 -30.57
N SER A 11 5.36 11.33 -31.21
CA SER A 11 6.70 11.89 -31.01
C SER A 11 6.66 13.20 -30.26
N GLY A 12 7.77 13.56 -29.58
CA GLY A 12 7.87 14.84 -28.87
C GLY A 12 7.08 14.89 -27.57
N GLN A 13 6.83 13.73 -26.96
CA GLN A 13 6.23 13.64 -25.63
C GLN A 13 7.19 14.12 -24.55
N THR A 14 6.67 14.83 -23.55
CA THR A 14 7.38 15.16 -22.33
C THR A 14 6.87 14.29 -21.19
N LEU A 15 7.80 13.77 -20.39
CA LEU A 15 7.50 12.95 -19.23
C LEU A 15 7.84 13.75 -17.98
N THR A 16 6.86 13.95 -17.12
CA THR A 16 7.08 14.56 -15.80
C THR A 16 6.73 13.53 -14.75
N GLY A 17 7.70 13.16 -13.93
CA GLY A 17 7.47 12.32 -12.75
C GLY A 17 6.98 13.19 -11.60
N ILE A 18 5.83 12.87 -11.03
CA ILE A 18 5.34 13.50 -9.79
C ILE A 18 5.73 12.63 -8.59
N ALA A 19 6.96 12.12 -8.58
CA ALA A 19 7.49 11.38 -7.44
C ALA A 19 7.91 12.30 -6.27
N SER A 20 8.03 13.59 -6.52
CA SER A 20 8.70 14.53 -5.64
C SER A 20 7.86 15.14 -4.51
N LEU A 21 6.57 14.87 -4.43
CA LEU A 21 5.71 15.44 -3.37
C LEU A 21 5.65 14.57 -2.11
N ASN A 22 6.48 13.52 -2.01
CA ASN A 22 6.21 12.43 -1.08
C ASN A 22 7.34 12.17 -0.08
N ASP A 23 7.69 13.19 0.69
CA ASP A 23 8.40 13.04 1.95
C ASP A 23 7.45 12.69 3.13
N THR A 24 6.21 12.32 2.82
CA THR A 24 5.18 11.94 3.78
C THR A 24 4.37 10.74 3.30
N CYS A 25 3.92 9.92 4.23
CA CYS A 25 3.06 8.77 3.95
C CYS A 25 1.83 8.74 4.86
N ASP A 26 0.75 8.15 4.36
CA ASP A 26 -0.37 7.70 5.16
C ASP A 26 -0.21 6.20 5.41
N VAL A 27 -0.32 5.77 6.64
CA VAL A 27 0.01 4.41 7.07
C VAL A 27 -1.20 3.75 7.72
N ALA A 28 -1.58 2.56 7.25
CA ALA A 28 -2.52 1.70 7.94
C ALA A 28 -1.75 0.62 8.71
N VAL A 29 -1.82 0.67 10.02
CA VAL A 29 -1.27 -0.35 10.91
C VAL A 29 -2.35 -1.38 11.19
N LEU A 30 -2.15 -2.59 10.69
CA LEU A 30 -3.01 -3.75 10.91
C LEU A 30 -2.45 -4.54 12.07
N VAL A 31 -3.21 -4.63 13.16
CA VAL A 31 -2.84 -5.40 14.35
C VAL A 31 -3.55 -6.74 14.31
N ASP A 32 -2.78 -7.79 14.17
CA ASP A 32 -3.30 -9.15 14.23
C ASP A 32 -3.91 -9.44 15.60
N LYS A 33 -5.11 -10.00 15.60
CA LYS A 33 -5.88 -10.36 16.80
C LYS A 33 -5.93 -11.87 17.02
N SER A 34 -4.97 -12.63 16.46
CA SER A 34 -4.81 -14.04 16.79
C SER A 34 -4.45 -14.23 18.26
N MET A 35 -4.74 -15.43 18.78
CA MET A 35 -4.37 -15.79 20.14
C MET A 35 -2.85 -15.79 20.33
N GLU A 36 -2.09 -16.15 19.30
CA GLU A 36 -0.64 -16.14 19.32
C GLU A 36 -0.07 -14.71 19.45
N THR A 37 -0.56 -13.77 18.66
CA THR A 37 -0.13 -12.36 18.72
C THR A 37 -0.49 -11.71 20.07
N ALA A 38 -1.54 -12.17 20.71
CA ALA A 38 -1.95 -11.65 22.02
C ALA A 38 -0.92 -11.88 23.16
N GLU A 39 0.03 -12.78 22.96
CA GLU A 39 1.13 -13.03 23.92
C GLU A 39 2.21 -11.94 23.87
N TYR A 40 2.30 -11.17 22.75
CA TYR A 40 3.35 -10.19 22.48
C TYR A 40 2.93 -8.73 22.74
N LYS A 41 2.14 -8.48 23.80
CA LYS A 41 1.53 -7.16 24.10
C LYS A 41 2.55 -6.01 24.19
N GLU A 42 3.69 -6.24 24.84
CA GLU A 42 4.72 -5.22 25.01
C GLU A 42 5.44 -4.91 23.69
N ALA A 43 5.74 -5.94 22.92
CA ALA A 43 6.35 -5.80 21.60
C ALA A 43 5.42 -5.09 20.62
N LEU A 44 4.14 -5.44 20.62
CA LEU A 44 3.10 -4.76 19.86
C LEU A 44 2.99 -3.27 20.23
N GLN A 45 2.97 -2.98 21.52
CA GLN A 45 2.91 -1.60 22.01
C GLN A 45 4.11 -0.79 21.55
N SER A 46 5.32 -1.37 21.66
CA SER A 46 6.54 -0.72 21.17
C SER A 46 6.48 -0.49 19.67
N ALA A 47 6.10 -1.50 18.88
CA ALA A 47 6.04 -1.40 17.43
C ALA A 47 5.11 -0.26 16.96
N VAL A 48 3.90 -0.16 17.51
CA VAL A 48 2.95 0.91 17.14
C VAL A 48 3.48 2.29 17.51
N ARG A 49 4.11 2.43 18.68
CA ARG A 49 4.70 3.70 19.12
C ARG A 49 5.91 4.10 18.28
N ASP A 50 6.76 3.15 17.93
CA ASP A 50 7.95 3.39 17.12
C ASP A 50 7.57 3.79 15.68
N ILE A 51 6.55 3.16 15.10
CA ILE A 51 5.98 3.59 13.81
C ILE A 51 5.49 5.02 13.90
N ALA A 52 4.68 5.34 14.90
CA ALA A 52 4.13 6.68 15.10
C ALA A 52 5.24 7.73 15.28
N LYS A 53 6.30 7.38 16.01
CA LYS A 53 7.48 8.23 16.21
C LYS A 53 8.26 8.45 14.91
N SER A 54 8.49 7.38 14.12
CA SER A 54 9.23 7.45 12.86
C SER A 54 8.50 8.27 11.79
N MET A 55 7.18 8.36 11.83
CA MET A 55 6.40 9.26 10.96
C MET A 55 6.65 10.75 11.25
N ASN A 56 7.33 11.07 12.35
CA ASN A 56 7.74 12.43 12.73
C ASN A 56 6.61 13.48 12.63
N GLY A 57 5.42 13.09 13.03
CA GLY A 57 4.24 13.95 13.01
C GLY A 57 3.62 14.22 11.64
N LYS A 58 4.14 13.62 10.59
CA LYS A 58 3.67 13.81 9.21
C LYS A 58 2.76 12.66 8.78
N GLY A 59 1.73 12.96 8.00
CA GLY A 59 0.81 11.95 7.48
C GLY A 59 -0.31 11.57 8.46
N THR A 60 -1.04 10.52 8.10
CA THR A 60 -2.16 9.98 8.86
C THR A 60 -1.88 8.51 9.21
N LEU A 61 -2.14 8.13 10.44
CA LEU A 61 -2.07 6.75 10.87
C LEU A 61 -3.48 6.21 11.10
N TYR A 62 -3.78 5.06 10.51
CA TYR A 62 -5.01 4.29 10.68
C TYR A 62 -4.68 3.01 11.44
N LEU A 63 -5.22 2.85 12.63
CA LEU A 63 -5.05 1.64 13.43
C LEU A 63 -6.25 0.72 13.23
N ILE A 64 -6.02 -0.48 12.73
CA ILE A 64 -7.05 -1.45 12.39
C ILE A 64 -6.76 -2.76 13.10
N SER A 65 -7.70 -3.27 13.85
CA SER A 65 -7.64 -4.63 14.40
C SER A 65 -8.09 -5.64 13.36
N VAL A 66 -7.28 -6.68 13.17
CA VAL A 66 -7.54 -7.80 12.27
C VAL A 66 -8.16 -8.93 13.07
N SER A 67 -9.48 -8.88 13.25
CA SER A 67 -10.29 -9.93 13.84
C SER A 67 -11.05 -10.70 12.75
N ASP A 68 -12.08 -11.45 13.08
CA ASP A 68 -13.02 -12.06 12.13
C ASP A 68 -13.71 -11.02 11.24
N ILE A 69 -14.04 -9.86 11.82
CA ILE A 69 -14.50 -8.66 11.12
C ILE A 69 -13.52 -7.54 11.46
N PRO A 70 -12.72 -7.04 10.49
CA PRO A 70 -11.74 -6.00 10.76
C PRO A 70 -12.38 -4.70 11.25
N VAL A 71 -11.77 -4.07 12.26
CA VAL A 71 -12.29 -2.87 12.90
C VAL A 71 -11.29 -1.73 12.82
N LEU A 72 -11.72 -0.58 12.29
CA LEU A 72 -10.96 0.66 12.44
C LEU A 72 -11.07 1.14 13.90
N GLU A 73 -10.00 1.01 14.64
CA GLU A 73 -9.96 1.38 16.06
C GLU A 73 -9.78 2.89 16.25
N GLN A 74 -8.85 3.47 15.50
CA GLN A 74 -8.51 4.88 15.56
C GLN A 74 -7.87 5.36 14.28
N SER A 75 -8.04 6.63 13.94
CA SER A 75 -7.30 7.30 12.87
C SER A 75 -6.99 8.74 13.27
N GLY A 76 -5.83 9.23 12.82
CA GLY A 76 -5.42 10.60 13.11
C GLY A 76 -3.94 10.85 12.93
N ALA A 77 -3.46 11.98 13.44
CA ALA A 77 -2.06 12.34 13.41
C ALA A 77 -1.21 11.35 14.23
N PRO A 78 0.02 11.03 13.78
CA PRO A 78 0.89 10.04 14.45
C PRO A 78 1.09 10.30 15.95
N GLN A 79 1.13 11.58 16.38
CA GLN A 79 1.31 11.94 17.78
C GLN A 79 0.24 11.34 18.72
N GLN A 80 -0.96 11.07 18.23
CA GLN A 80 -2.04 10.47 19.04
C GLN A 80 -1.75 9.01 19.42
N PHE A 81 -0.80 8.36 18.74
CA PHE A 81 -0.45 6.96 18.96
C PHE A 81 0.83 6.76 19.78
N LEU A 82 1.52 7.85 20.16
CA LEU A 82 2.74 7.77 20.99
C LEU A 82 2.48 7.16 22.39
N ASN A 83 1.26 7.26 22.87
CA ASN A 83 0.82 6.67 24.14
C ASN A 83 -0.07 5.43 23.96
N PHE A 84 -0.04 4.81 22.79
CA PHE A 84 -0.83 3.62 22.50
C PHE A 84 -0.59 2.50 23.53
N VAL A 85 -1.66 1.83 23.95
CA VAL A 85 -1.66 0.63 24.80
C VAL A 85 -2.58 -0.42 24.17
N PRO A 86 -2.17 -1.69 24.05
CA PRO A 86 -2.98 -2.73 23.41
C PRO A 86 -4.37 -2.94 24.04
N SER A 87 -4.54 -2.61 25.32
CA SER A 87 -5.84 -2.68 26.01
C SER A 87 -6.88 -1.66 25.50
N GLN A 88 -6.47 -0.70 24.69
CA GLN A 88 -7.38 0.27 24.05
C GLN A 88 -8.08 -0.29 22.81
N LEU A 89 -7.58 -1.40 22.27
CA LEU A 89 -8.21 -2.06 21.12
C LEU A 89 -9.53 -2.70 21.53
N LYS A 90 -10.59 -2.39 20.81
CA LYS A 90 -11.96 -2.85 21.07
C LYS A 90 -12.21 -4.26 20.57
N ALA A 91 -11.56 -4.63 19.46
CA ALA A 91 -11.72 -5.95 18.86
C ALA A 91 -11.18 -7.04 19.79
N SER A 92 -11.94 -8.10 19.94
CA SER A 92 -11.54 -9.31 20.67
C SER A 92 -10.50 -10.11 19.89
N ASN A 93 -9.75 -10.95 20.59
CA ASN A 93 -8.90 -11.95 19.95
C ASN A 93 -9.75 -13.07 19.36
N VAL A 94 -9.30 -13.61 18.23
CA VAL A 94 -10.01 -14.63 17.44
C VAL A 94 -9.06 -15.74 17.02
N GLU A 95 -9.62 -16.89 16.66
CA GLU A 95 -8.83 -18.01 16.14
C GLU A 95 -8.44 -17.79 14.66
N GLN A 96 -9.30 -17.12 13.90
CA GLN A 96 -9.13 -16.93 12.46
C GLN A 96 -9.26 -15.46 12.07
N PRO A 97 -8.17 -14.67 12.16
CA PRO A 97 -8.16 -13.29 11.70
C PRO A 97 -8.37 -13.19 10.19
N ALA A 98 -9.28 -12.30 9.75
CA ALA A 98 -9.58 -12.06 8.34
C ALA A 98 -8.61 -11.02 7.74
N ILE A 99 -7.40 -11.44 7.40
CA ILE A 99 -6.33 -10.56 6.91
C ILE A 99 -6.72 -9.91 5.58
N ASP A 100 -7.32 -10.68 4.69
CA ASP A 100 -7.74 -10.23 3.37
C ASP A 100 -8.78 -9.10 3.43
N LEU A 101 -9.76 -9.21 4.33
CA LEU A 101 -10.74 -8.16 4.58
C LEU A 101 -10.10 -6.92 5.22
N ALA A 102 -9.13 -7.13 6.12
CA ALA A 102 -8.41 -6.03 6.77
C ALA A 102 -7.57 -5.24 5.77
N ILE A 103 -6.87 -5.90 4.85
CA ILE A 103 -6.14 -5.26 3.76
C ILE A 103 -7.09 -4.40 2.91
N ARG A 104 -8.26 -4.92 2.57
CA ARG A 104 -9.25 -4.16 1.81
C ARG A 104 -9.78 -2.95 2.56
N LEU A 105 -10.07 -3.09 3.85
CA LEU A 105 -10.46 -1.96 4.70
C LEU A 105 -9.35 -0.89 4.74
N ALA A 106 -8.10 -1.31 4.91
CA ALA A 106 -6.94 -0.42 4.94
C ALA A 106 -6.80 0.37 3.64
N VAL A 107 -6.85 -0.29 2.48
CA VAL A 107 -6.77 0.37 1.17
C VAL A 107 -7.89 1.39 1.01
N ASN A 108 -9.12 1.07 1.38
CA ASN A 108 -10.26 1.99 1.31
C ASN A 108 -10.05 3.26 2.17
N LYS A 109 -9.26 3.17 3.26
CA LYS A 109 -8.91 4.33 4.09
C LYS A 109 -7.75 5.14 3.53
N LEU A 110 -6.83 4.49 2.83
CA LEU A 110 -5.62 5.12 2.28
C LEU A 110 -5.87 5.80 0.93
N VAL A 111 -6.71 5.22 0.07
CA VAL A 111 -6.93 5.70 -1.32
C VAL A 111 -7.37 7.16 -1.42
N PRO A 112 -8.22 7.72 -0.53
CA PRO A 112 -8.60 9.14 -0.61
C PRO A 112 -7.44 10.11 -0.39
N GLY A 113 -6.32 9.66 0.21
CA GLY A 113 -5.13 10.49 0.43
C GLY A 113 -4.28 10.66 -0.84
N GLU A 114 -3.54 11.77 -0.91
CA GLU A 114 -2.62 12.06 -2.02
C GLU A 114 -1.16 11.67 -1.72
N LYS A 115 -0.87 11.27 -0.48
CA LYS A 115 0.47 10.89 -0.01
C LYS A 115 0.83 9.47 -0.40
N LYS A 116 2.10 9.09 -0.19
CA LYS A 116 2.49 7.67 -0.26
C LYS A 116 1.66 6.86 0.71
N ARG A 117 1.38 5.62 0.35
CA ARG A 117 0.46 4.75 1.09
C ARG A 117 1.15 3.46 1.44
N GLY A 118 1.05 3.07 2.71
CA GLY A 118 1.57 1.79 3.13
C GLY A 118 0.70 1.11 4.15
N ILE A 119 0.72 -0.21 4.11
CA ILE A 119 0.15 -1.07 5.12
C ILE A 119 1.29 -1.71 5.90
N ILE A 120 1.21 -1.68 7.22
CA ILE A 120 2.12 -2.39 8.12
C ILE A 120 1.30 -3.42 8.89
N TYR A 121 1.51 -4.70 8.62
CA TYR A 121 0.87 -5.80 9.34
C TYR A 121 1.76 -6.28 10.48
N ILE A 122 1.23 -6.25 11.70
CA ILE A 122 1.95 -6.63 12.92
C ILE A 122 1.35 -7.92 13.47
N SER A 123 2.14 -8.99 13.51
CA SER A 123 1.70 -10.31 13.97
C SER A 123 2.83 -11.11 14.63
N ALA A 124 2.48 -12.26 15.20
CA ALA A 124 3.46 -13.26 15.65
C ALA A 124 4.11 -14.05 14.49
N GLY A 125 3.75 -13.73 13.24
CA GLY A 125 4.37 -14.28 12.03
C GLY A 125 3.61 -15.44 11.39
N SER A 126 2.69 -16.08 12.08
CA SER A 126 1.83 -17.13 11.52
C SER A 126 0.63 -16.54 10.76
N VAL A 127 0.08 -17.31 9.87
CA VAL A 127 -1.16 -17.03 9.14
C VAL A 127 -2.01 -18.28 9.13
N GLU A 128 -3.27 -18.14 9.50
CA GLU A 128 -4.21 -19.25 9.49
C GLU A 128 -4.56 -19.68 8.06
N PRO A 129 -4.85 -20.98 7.81
CA PRO A 129 -5.07 -21.51 6.47
C PRO A 129 -6.18 -20.80 5.67
N ASN A 130 -7.13 -20.20 6.36
CA ASN A 130 -8.30 -19.54 5.76
C ASN A 130 -8.20 -18.02 5.66
N ALA A 131 -7.06 -17.43 6.02
CA ALA A 131 -6.89 -15.98 6.12
C ALA A 131 -7.05 -15.23 4.79
N PHE A 132 -7.01 -15.94 3.65
CA PHE A 132 -7.12 -15.39 2.30
C PHE A 132 -8.24 -16.05 1.48
N ASN A 133 -9.31 -16.51 2.14
CA ASN A 133 -10.41 -17.21 1.48
C ASN A 133 -11.33 -16.28 0.67
N SER A 134 -11.56 -15.05 1.16
CA SER A 134 -12.43 -14.10 0.46
C SER A 134 -11.73 -13.44 -0.71
N TYR A 135 -10.41 -13.22 -0.57
CA TYR A 135 -9.57 -12.63 -1.62
C TYR A 135 -8.23 -13.35 -1.65
N GLY A 136 -7.90 -13.93 -2.81
CA GLY A 136 -6.62 -14.62 -3.01
C GLY A 136 -5.41 -13.66 -2.97
N LEU A 137 -4.25 -14.21 -2.65
CA LEU A 137 -2.98 -13.45 -2.54
C LEU A 137 -2.64 -12.68 -3.82
N THR A 138 -2.84 -13.29 -4.99
CA THR A 138 -2.56 -12.66 -6.29
C THR A 138 -3.48 -11.48 -6.54
N ASP A 139 -4.77 -11.61 -6.19
CA ASP A 139 -5.76 -10.55 -6.38
C ASP A 139 -5.47 -9.39 -5.42
N LEU A 140 -5.11 -9.70 -4.16
CA LEU A 140 -4.72 -8.69 -3.18
C LEU A 140 -3.45 -7.95 -3.59
N SER A 141 -2.42 -8.65 -4.07
CA SER A 141 -1.19 -8.01 -4.52
C SER A 141 -1.44 -7.09 -5.72
N SER A 142 -2.28 -7.51 -6.66
CA SER A 142 -2.71 -6.69 -7.79
C SER A 142 -3.52 -5.48 -7.33
N TYR A 143 -4.43 -5.68 -6.39
CA TYR A 143 -5.25 -4.61 -5.82
C TYR A 143 -4.40 -3.56 -5.08
N LEU A 144 -3.41 -3.99 -4.29
CA LEU A 144 -2.46 -3.11 -3.62
C LEU A 144 -1.64 -2.30 -4.63
N ASN A 145 -1.07 -2.95 -5.64
CA ASN A 145 -0.29 -2.29 -6.69
C ASN A 145 -1.11 -1.28 -7.49
N ASN A 146 -2.34 -1.63 -7.88
CA ASN A 146 -3.23 -0.75 -8.63
C ASN A 146 -3.63 0.51 -7.84
N ASN A 147 -3.58 0.43 -6.50
CA ASN A 147 -3.87 1.55 -5.61
C ASN A 147 -2.59 2.23 -5.07
N GLY A 148 -1.41 1.82 -5.54
CA GLY A 148 -0.14 2.39 -5.10
C GLY A 148 0.10 2.22 -3.59
N VAL A 149 -0.27 1.07 -3.04
CA VAL A 149 -0.12 0.74 -1.62
C VAL A 149 0.97 -0.33 -1.47
N SER A 150 2.01 -0.03 -0.71
CA SER A 150 3.04 -1.01 -0.35
C SER A 150 2.66 -1.75 0.94
N PHE A 151 3.01 -3.04 1.01
CA PHE A 151 2.73 -3.88 2.17
C PHE A 151 4.03 -4.25 2.89
N PHE A 152 4.05 -4.03 4.19
CA PHE A 152 5.14 -4.36 5.09
C PHE A 152 4.64 -5.30 6.18
N SER A 153 5.49 -6.19 6.66
CA SER A 153 5.18 -7.02 7.80
C SER A 153 6.14 -6.79 8.96
N ILE A 154 5.64 -6.88 10.19
CA ILE A 154 6.44 -6.90 11.41
C ILE A 154 6.16 -8.19 12.14
N ASN A 155 7.18 -9.03 12.27
CA ASN A 155 7.11 -10.24 13.08
C ASN A 155 7.54 -9.94 14.52
N LEU A 156 6.63 -10.17 15.45
CA LEU A 156 6.85 -10.00 16.89
C LEU A 156 7.50 -11.22 17.54
N SER A 157 7.43 -12.39 16.87
CA SER A 157 7.98 -13.64 17.37
C SER A 157 9.35 -13.97 16.74
N ARG A 158 10.01 -15.01 17.28
CA ARG A 158 11.21 -15.58 16.67
C ARG A 158 10.92 -16.67 15.64
N ASN A 159 9.65 -16.99 15.45
CA ASN A 159 9.22 -17.99 14.47
C ASN A 159 9.43 -17.48 13.05
N GLN A 160 9.45 -18.39 12.11
CA GLN A 160 9.52 -18.02 10.70
C GLN A 160 8.24 -17.28 10.29
N LEU A 161 8.40 -16.21 9.53
CA LEU A 161 7.28 -15.48 8.95
C LEU A 161 6.57 -16.34 7.89
N ALA A 162 5.24 -16.32 7.89
CA ALA A 162 4.44 -17.02 6.90
C ALA A 162 4.79 -16.56 5.47
N PRO A 163 4.95 -17.49 4.52
CA PRO A 163 5.34 -17.16 3.14
C PRO A 163 4.34 -16.25 2.42
N GLU A 164 3.08 -16.27 2.81
CA GLU A 164 2.02 -15.41 2.29
C GLU A 164 2.30 -13.93 2.57
N LEU A 165 2.78 -13.60 3.76
CA LEU A 165 3.12 -12.23 4.15
C LEU A 165 4.35 -11.75 3.37
N THR A 166 5.39 -12.59 3.29
CA THR A 166 6.58 -12.31 2.48
C THR A 166 6.23 -12.15 0.99
N PHE A 167 5.28 -12.94 0.48
CA PHE A 167 4.80 -12.80 -0.89
C PHE A 167 4.17 -11.42 -1.11
N LEU A 168 3.23 -10.99 -0.25
CA LEU A 168 2.60 -9.68 -0.36
C LEU A 168 3.62 -8.54 -0.29
N ALA A 169 4.57 -8.60 0.66
CA ALA A 169 5.62 -7.60 0.78
C ALA A 169 6.44 -7.51 -0.52
N ASN A 170 6.96 -8.63 -1.02
CA ASN A 170 7.77 -8.66 -2.24
C ASN A 170 7.01 -8.20 -3.49
N GLN A 171 5.73 -8.54 -3.62
CA GLN A 171 4.92 -8.15 -4.78
C GLN A 171 4.57 -6.66 -4.79
N THR A 172 4.61 -5.99 -3.64
CA THR A 172 4.21 -4.58 -3.50
C THR A 172 5.38 -3.65 -3.15
N SER A 173 6.62 -4.11 -3.36
CA SER A 173 7.86 -3.40 -3.07
C SER A 173 8.04 -3.02 -1.59
N GLY A 174 7.38 -3.76 -0.70
CA GLY A 174 7.59 -3.64 0.74
C GLY A 174 8.66 -4.61 1.25
N LYS A 175 8.76 -4.71 2.57
CA LYS A 175 9.77 -5.53 3.27
C LYS A 175 9.20 -6.19 4.52
N ASP A 176 9.89 -7.25 4.98
CA ASP A 176 9.61 -7.92 6.23
C ASP A 176 10.57 -7.45 7.32
N TYR A 177 10.03 -7.13 8.49
CA TYR A 177 10.76 -6.69 9.66
C TYR A 177 10.60 -7.68 10.81
N TYR A 178 11.61 -7.75 11.65
CA TYR A 178 11.63 -8.60 12.85
C TYR A 178 12.04 -7.72 14.03
N ILE A 179 11.16 -7.61 15.03
CA ILE A 179 11.38 -6.70 16.16
C ILE A 179 12.64 -7.07 16.98
N PHE A 180 13.06 -8.34 16.93
CA PHE A 180 14.23 -8.83 17.67
C PHE A 180 15.55 -8.68 16.93
N ARG A 181 15.56 -8.20 15.70
CA ARG A 181 16.81 -7.91 14.98
C ARG A 181 17.43 -6.62 15.47
N PRO A 182 18.78 -6.47 15.43
CA PRO A 182 19.47 -5.26 15.88
C PRO A 182 18.93 -3.97 15.22
N ASP A 183 18.56 -4.05 13.95
CA ASP A 183 18.04 -2.94 13.17
C ASP A 183 16.58 -2.61 13.54
N GLY A 184 15.88 -3.56 14.18
CA GLY A 184 14.49 -3.43 14.59
C GLY A 184 13.58 -3.01 13.42
N ILE A 185 12.73 -2.02 13.69
CA ILE A 185 11.78 -1.46 12.71
C ILE A 185 12.04 0.01 12.40
N SER A 186 13.21 0.53 12.78
CA SER A 186 13.53 1.98 12.69
C SER A 186 13.44 2.54 11.27
N MET A 187 13.77 1.71 10.26
CA MET A 187 13.80 2.11 8.84
C MET A 187 12.46 1.91 8.11
N ILE A 188 11.42 1.41 8.77
CA ILE A 188 10.18 0.98 8.06
C ILE A 188 9.49 2.15 7.33
N ILE A 189 9.51 3.34 7.91
CA ILE A 189 8.92 4.53 7.28
C ILE A 189 9.81 5.06 6.16
N ASP A 190 11.13 5.07 6.35
CA ASP A 190 12.08 5.48 5.32
C ASP A 190 12.01 4.54 4.11
N ASP A 191 12.02 3.22 4.35
CA ASP A 191 11.85 2.22 3.30
C ASP A 191 10.49 2.37 2.57
N MET A 192 9.43 2.74 3.27
CA MET A 192 8.12 3.04 2.65
C MET A 192 8.18 4.30 1.78
N LEU A 193 8.89 5.32 2.23
CA LEU A 193 9.09 6.56 1.47
C LEU A 193 9.99 6.33 0.24
N ASP A 194 10.89 5.37 0.29
CA ASP A 194 11.77 5.00 -0.82
C ASP A 194 11.07 4.14 -1.87
N VAL A 195 9.89 3.54 -1.58
CA VAL A 195 9.13 2.80 -2.60
C VAL A 195 8.80 3.73 -3.76
N PRO A 196 9.18 3.38 -5.00
CA PRO A 196 8.93 4.20 -6.17
C PRO A 196 7.44 4.15 -6.54
N VAL A 197 6.63 4.90 -5.82
CA VAL A 197 5.20 5.10 -6.12
C VAL A 197 5.03 6.51 -6.63
N GLY A 198 4.46 6.67 -7.81
CA GLY A 198 4.25 8.00 -8.36
C GLY A 198 3.31 7.97 -9.56
N TYR A 199 2.83 9.14 -9.91
CA TYR A 199 2.17 9.36 -11.18
C TYR A 199 3.23 9.83 -12.19
N TYR A 200 3.12 9.32 -13.41
CA TYR A 200 3.82 9.88 -14.54
C TYR A 200 2.82 10.68 -15.36
N GLN A 201 3.08 11.96 -15.54
CA GLN A 201 2.33 12.79 -16.47
C GLN A 201 3.03 12.74 -17.82
N ILE A 202 2.33 12.23 -18.82
CA ILE A 202 2.79 12.23 -20.20
C ILE A 202 2.02 13.31 -20.95
N GLN A 203 2.72 14.33 -21.43
CA GLN A 203 2.15 15.40 -22.19
C GLN A 203 2.66 15.35 -23.63
N TYR A 204 1.77 15.40 -24.58
CA TYR A 204 2.10 15.44 -26.00
C TYR A 204 1.10 16.26 -26.79
N LYS A 205 1.50 16.65 -28.01
CA LYS A 205 0.62 17.30 -28.96
C LYS A 205 0.13 16.30 -29.97
N SER A 206 -1.16 16.05 -30.03
CA SER A 206 -1.75 15.18 -31.05
C SER A 206 -1.55 15.80 -32.43
N SER A 207 -1.19 14.96 -33.39
CA SER A 207 -1.12 15.30 -34.81
C SER A 207 -2.40 14.97 -35.58
N LEU A 208 -3.40 14.40 -34.90
CA LEU A 208 -4.65 14.02 -35.53
C LEU A 208 -5.58 15.22 -35.68
N PRO A 209 -6.39 15.26 -36.75
CA PRO A 209 -7.40 16.29 -36.91
C PRO A 209 -8.46 16.15 -35.79
N THR A 210 -8.95 17.28 -35.27
CA THR A 210 -9.90 17.31 -34.17
C THR A 210 -11.28 16.74 -34.53
N ASN A 211 -11.62 16.72 -35.81
CA ASN A 211 -12.91 16.26 -36.35
C ASN A 211 -14.12 16.75 -35.51
N PHE A 212 -14.01 17.98 -34.98
CA PHE A 212 -15.02 18.59 -34.10
C PHE A 212 -15.49 17.71 -32.93
N GLY A 213 -14.58 16.89 -32.37
CA GLY A 213 -14.87 16.05 -31.22
C GLY A 213 -15.81 14.88 -31.50
N ARG A 214 -16.08 14.54 -32.76
CA ARG A 214 -17.01 13.46 -33.12
C ARG A 214 -16.43 12.06 -32.90
N ASP A 215 -15.12 11.94 -33.13
CA ASP A 215 -14.45 10.64 -33.06
C ASP A 215 -13.83 10.43 -31.69
N PHE A 216 -14.05 9.24 -31.13
CA PHE A 216 -13.26 8.76 -30.01
C PHE A 216 -11.84 8.38 -30.50
N ILE A 217 -10.85 8.94 -29.87
CA ILE A 217 -9.45 8.72 -30.20
C ILE A 217 -8.85 7.78 -29.17
N PRO A 218 -8.60 6.49 -29.53
CA PRO A 218 -7.97 5.55 -28.61
C PRO A 218 -6.48 5.90 -28.45
N VAL A 219 -6.03 5.87 -27.22
CA VAL A 219 -4.65 6.07 -26.80
C VAL A 219 -4.18 4.84 -26.05
N GLU A 220 -3.03 4.35 -26.43
CA GLU A 220 -2.36 3.26 -25.77
C GLU A 220 -1.05 3.77 -25.18
N VAL A 221 -0.78 3.40 -23.93
CA VAL A 221 0.46 3.74 -23.25
C VAL A 221 1.15 2.46 -22.82
N GLU A 222 2.38 2.28 -23.24
CA GLU A 222 3.25 1.20 -22.79
C GLU A 222 4.38 1.77 -21.93
N ALA A 223 4.61 1.16 -20.77
CA ALA A 223 5.75 1.46 -19.91
C ALA A 223 6.74 0.28 -19.96
N TYR A 224 8.01 0.60 -20.10
CA TYR A 224 9.09 -0.38 -20.10
C TYR A 224 10.02 -0.09 -18.91
N LEU A 225 10.31 -1.12 -18.12
CA LEU A 225 11.30 -1.07 -17.07
C LEU A 225 12.16 -2.33 -17.13
N LEU A 226 13.40 -2.17 -17.57
CA LEU A 226 14.33 -3.30 -17.78
C LEU A 226 13.70 -4.36 -18.69
N ASN A 227 13.43 -5.56 -18.14
CA ASN A 227 12.83 -6.70 -18.83
C ASN A 227 11.32 -6.86 -18.54
N ARG A 228 10.69 -5.87 -17.94
CA ARG A 228 9.23 -5.82 -17.67
C ARG A 228 8.59 -4.75 -18.52
N SER A 229 7.37 -4.98 -18.94
CA SER A 229 6.54 -3.98 -19.59
C SER A 229 5.11 -4.06 -19.06
N GLY A 230 4.44 -2.92 -19.04
CA GLY A 230 3.03 -2.81 -18.76
C GLY A 230 2.36 -1.98 -19.84
N ARG A 231 1.11 -2.28 -20.16
CA ARG A 231 0.32 -1.58 -21.17
C ARG A 231 -1.06 -1.24 -20.62
N THR A 232 -1.53 -0.06 -20.95
CA THR A 232 -2.90 0.37 -20.66
C THR A 232 -3.50 1.07 -21.87
N GLU A 233 -4.81 0.99 -22.02
CA GLU A 233 -5.56 1.64 -23.10
C GLU A 233 -6.55 2.62 -22.50
N THR A 234 -6.65 3.78 -23.11
CA THR A 234 -7.59 4.85 -22.76
C THR A 234 -8.01 5.57 -24.03
N GLY A 235 -8.62 6.72 -23.94
CA GLY A 235 -8.91 7.54 -25.08
C GLY A 235 -9.66 8.80 -24.72
N TYR A 236 -9.88 9.65 -25.71
CA TYR A 236 -10.54 10.93 -25.50
C TYR A 236 -11.33 11.36 -26.73
N PHE A 237 -12.23 12.32 -26.54
CA PHE A 237 -12.81 13.09 -27.65
C PHE A 237 -12.04 14.38 -27.78
N ALA A 238 -11.67 14.76 -29.00
CA ALA A 238 -11.01 16.02 -29.22
C ALA A 238 -11.89 17.19 -28.76
N PRO A 239 -11.32 18.31 -28.26
CA PRO A 239 -12.10 19.48 -27.86
C PRO A 239 -12.93 20.02 -29.04
N LEU A 240 -14.12 20.44 -28.75
CA LEU A 240 -14.91 21.28 -29.67
C LEU A 240 -14.22 22.63 -29.75
N GLN A 241 -13.78 23.03 -30.94
CA GLN A 241 -13.26 24.35 -31.21
C GLN A 241 -14.38 25.27 -31.62
#